data_460fcb6fef78dc970898add4b62a0a6f
#
_entry.id   460fcb6fef78dc970898add4b62a0a6f
#
_cell.length_a   1.000
_cell.length_b   1.000
_cell.length_c   1.000
_cell.angle_alpha   90.00
_cell.angle_beta   90.00
_cell.angle_gamma   90.00
#
_symmetry.space_group_name_H-M   'P 1'
#
loop_
_entity.id
_entity.type
_entity.pdbx_description
1 polymer ?
#
loop_
_entity_poly.entity_id
_entity_poly.type
_entity_poly.pdbx_seq_one_letter_code
_entity_poly.pdbx_strand_id
1 'polypeptide(L)'
;KDMNNMSYLGKIILDEPHNLFNYSNLGFQTYHNSQEEIDLMQNLYFEMYRLGDVCQKISLAEPVLRDAHIVSIDMKSIKASELSSRQKFSPNGFDGKEICSLSRYAGISNKVSSFGIYEYKSSNEDELTENLIAQIIWYFIEGVNCRINDNDFTSLDDFEKYTASIDEY
;
A
#
# COMPACT_ATOMS: atom_id res chain seq x y z
N LYS A 1 22.86 -12.30 7.04
CA LYS A 1 21.90 -13.08 6.22
C LYS A 1 22.20 -12.77 4.76
N ASP A 2 22.38 -13.76 3.92
CA ASP A 2 22.59 -13.54 2.50
C ASP A 2 21.34 -12.87 1.89
N MET A 3 21.54 -11.79 1.15
CA MET A 3 20.46 -11.09 0.45
C MET A 3 19.90 -12.01 -0.64
N ASN A 4 18.63 -12.34 -0.54
CA ASN A 4 17.90 -13.16 -1.49
C ASN A 4 16.76 -12.38 -2.16
N ASN A 5 15.96 -13.02 -3.00
CA ASN A 5 14.83 -12.39 -3.69
C ASN A 5 13.76 -11.81 -2.73
N MET A 6 13.71 -12.30 -1.48
CA MET A 6 12.78 -11.82 -0.44
C MET A 6 13.28 -10.57 0.29
N SER A 7 14.53 -10.15 0.03
CA SER A 7 15.19 -9.00 0.68
C SER A 7 15.22 -7.76 -0.23
N TYR A 8 14.26 -7.63 -1.15
CA TYR A 8 14.25 -6.55 -2.15
C TYR A 8 14.24 -5.16 -1.52
N LEU A 9 13.47 -4.97 -0.46
CA LEU A 9 13.39 -3.68 0.25
C LEU A 9 14.74 -3.31 0.87
N GLY A 10 15.40 -4.26 1.52
CA GLY A 10 16.75 -4.05 2.06
C GLY A 10 17.75 -3.66 0.98
N LYS A 11 17.65 -4.23 -0.23
CA LYS A 11 18.49 -3.84 -1.36
C LYS A 11 18.20 -2.39 -1.78
N ILE A 12 16.94 -2.00 -1.93
CA ILE A 12 16.54 -0.65 -2.32
C ILE A 12 17.05 0.38 -1.30
N ILE A 13 16.96 0.06 0.00
CA ILE A 13 17.41 0.96 1.07
C ILE A 13 18.94 1.11 1.10
N LEU A 14 19.67 0.02 0.81
CA LEU A 14 21.13 -0.01 0.86
C LEU A 14 21.81 0.40 -0.45
N ASP A 15 21.05 0.55 -1.53
CA ASP A 15 21.59 0.86 -2.84
C ASP A 15 21.98 2.34 -2.96
N GLU A 16 23.15 2.62 -3.53
CA GLU A 16 23.63 3.98 -3.75
C GLU A 16 23.55 4.35 -5.24
N PRO A 17 23.11 5.57 -5.59
CA PRO A 17 22.64 6.66 -4.70
C PRO A 17 21.28 6.35 -4.08
N HIS A 18 21.05 6.83 -2.85
CA HIS A 18 19.80 6.62 -2.13
C HIS A 18 18.63 7.33 -2.85
N ASN A 19 17.90 6.58 -3.65
CA ASN A 19 16.79 7.10 -4.46
C ASN A 19 15.42 6.98 -3.75
N LEU A 20 15.36 6.29 -2.60
CA LEU A 20 14.15 6.13 -1.82
C LEU A 20 14.03 7.29 -0.82
N PHE A 21 13.13 8.22 -1.10
CA PHE A 21 12.89 9.36 -0.21
C PHE A 21 12.02 8.98 0.99
N ASN A 22 10.96 8.22 0.76
CA ASN A 22 10.04 7.74 1.80
C ASN A 22 9.54 6.34 1.48
N TYR A 23 9.16 5.60 2.52
CA TYR A 23 8.55 4.29 2.41
C TYR A 23 7.47 4.14 3.47
N SER A 24 6.31 3.67 3.05
CA SER A 24 5.18 3.41 3.94
C SER A 24 4.71 1.97 3.77
N ASN A 25 4.59 1.24 4.87
CA ASN A 25 4.09 -0.13 4.89
C ASN A 25 2.68 -0.16 5.50
N LEU A 26 1.69 -0.48 4.69
CA LEU A 26 0.30 -0.68 5.12
C LEU A 26 0.04 -2.17 5.34
N GLY A 27 -0.43 -2.53 6.52
CA GLY A 27 -0.73 -3.92 6.88
C GLY A 27 0.41 -4.63 7.62
N PHE A 28 1.31 -3.87 8.22
CA PHE A 28 2.40 -4.40 9.02
C PHE A 28 1.90 -5.30 10.18
N GLN A 29 2.57 -6.43 10.36
CA GLN A 29 2.31 -7.37 11.45
C GLN A 29 3.62 -7.73 12.16
N THR A 30 3.71 -7.44 13.46
CA THR A 30 4.94 -7.56 14.24
C THR A 30 5.53 -8.97 14.27
N TYR A 31 4.68 -10.00 14.27
CA TYR A 31 5.14 -11.40 14.35
C TYR A 31 5.73 -11.94 13.03
N HIS A 32 5.66 -11.18 11.94
CA HIS A 32 6.29 -11.52 10.67
C HIS A 32 7.66 -10.86 10.48
N ASN A 33 8.03 -9.92 11.36
CA ASN A 33 9.21 -9.09 11.21
C ASN A 33 10.13 -9.26 12.42
N SER A 34 11.43 -9.19 12.22
CA SER A 34 12.38 -9.15 13.32
C SER A 34 12.40 -7.78 13.99
N GLN A 35 12.86 -7.71 15.25
CA GLN A 35 12.97 -6.43 15.95
C GLN A 35 13.96 -5.50 15.22
N GLU A 36 15.05 -6.06 14.68
CA GLU A 36 16.06 -5.30 13.93
C GLU A 36 15.49 -4.65 12.66
N GLU A 37 14.55 -5.33 11.97
CA GLU A 37 13.87 -4.78 10.81
C GLU A 37 12.94 -3.62 11.22
N ILE A 38 12.23 -3.78 12.33
CA ILE A 38 11.35 -2.73 12.88
C ILE A 38 12.18 -1.51 13.28
N ASP A 39 13.27 -1.72 14.01
CA ASP A 39 14.16 -0.65 14.49
C ASP A 39 14.82 0.08 13.29
N LEU A 40 15.19 -0.64 12.23
CA LEU A 40 15.74 -0.05 11.01
C LEU A 40 14.71 0.89 10.35
N MET A 41 13.47 0.45 10.20
CA MET A 41 12.41 1.26 9.60
C MET A 41 12.12 2.52 10.42
N GLN A 42 12.11 2.39 11.76
CA GLN A 42 11.93 3.53 12.67
C GLN A 42 13.09 4.52 12.59
N ASN A 43 14.33 4.03 12.54
CA ASN A 43 15.53 4.87 12.43
C ASN A 43 15.60 5.64 11.11
N LEU A 44 15.00 5.09 10.05
CA LEU A 44 14.87 5.73 8.74
C LEU A 44 13.65 6.64 8.66
N TYR A 45 12.86 6.77 9.72
CA TYR A 45 11.60 7.51 9.76
C TYR A 45 10.58 7.03 8.73
N PHE A 46 10.62 5.73 8.37
CA PHE A 46 9.64 5.13 7.48
C PHE A 46 8.36 4.77 8.23
N GLU A 47 7.25 4.92 7.57
CA GLU A 47 5.94 4.74 8.17
C GLU A 47 5.49 3.28 8.15
N MET A 48 5.00 2.80 9.29
CA MET A 48 4.49 1.43 9.42
C MET A 48 3.11 1.46 10.08
N TYR A 49 2.09 1.12 9.31
CA TYR A 49 0.70 1.06 9.78
C TYR A 49 0.30 -0.39 10.03
N ARG A 50 -0.10 -0.68 11.26
CA ARG A 50 -0.52 -2.03 11.63
C ARG A 50 -1.77 -2.46 10.86
N LEU A 51 -1.83 -3.74 10.51
CA LEU A 51 -2.98 -4.32 9.81
C LEU A 51 -4.29 -4.01 10.55
N GLY A 52 -4.34 -4.22 11.88
CA GLY A 52 -5.54 -3.99 12.68
C GLY A 52 -6.03 -2.55 12.63
N ASP A 53 -5.12 -1.57 12.67
CA ASP A 53 -5.45 -0.14 12.64
C ASP A 53 -6.02 0.25 11.26
N VAL A 54 -5.39 -0.24 10.18
CA VAL A 54 -5.86 0.01 8.81
C VAL A 54 -7.21 -0.64 8.56
N CYS A 55 -7.41 -1.91 8.98
CA CYS A 55 -8.69 -2.59 8.83
C CYS A 55 -9.81 -1.92 9.65
N GLN A 56 -9.50 -1.42 10.84
CA GLN A 56 -10.48 -0.72 11.67
C GLN A 56 -10.91 0.62 11.05
N LYS A 57 -9.99 1.30 10.38
CA LYS A 57 -10.22 2.59 9.74
C LYS A 57 -9.46 2.69 8.42
N ILE A 58 -10.01 2.10 7.37
CA ILE A 58 -9.36 2.02 6.05
C ILE A 58 -8.99 3.40 5.48
N SER A 59 -9.70 4.46 5.88
CA SER A 59 -9.41 5.84 5.48
C SER A 59 -8.07 6.38 6.00
N LEU A 60 -7.42 5.71 6.96
CA LEU A 60 -6.06 6.07 7.39
C LEU A 60 -5.03 5.88 6.27
N ALA A 61 -5.29 4.98 5.34
CA ALA A 61 -4.40 4.71 4.22
C ALA A 61 -4.50 5.77 3.10
N GLU A 62 -5.58 6.54 3.05
CA GLU A 62 -5.81 7.48 1.96
C GLU A 62 -4.73 8.56 1.86
N PRO A 63 -4.34 9.29 2.94
CA PRO A 63 -3.28 10.29 2.86
C PRO A 63 -1.92 9.70 2.45
N VAL A 64 -1.63 8.47 2.92
CA VAL A 64 -0.40 7.75 2.59
C VAL A 64 -0.34 7.43 1.10
N LEU A 65 -1.43 6.88 0.56
CA LEU A 65 -1.53 6.50 -0.85
C LEU A 65 -1.61 7.73 -1.76
N ARG A 66 -2.18 8.85 -1.28
CA ARG A 66 -2.22 10.11 -2.01
C ARG A 66 -0.82 10.65 -2.31
N ASP A 67 0.13 10.43 -1.40
CA ASP A 67 1.50 10.95 -1.52
C ASP A 67 2.46 9.95 -2.21
N ALA A 68 2.03 8.72 -2.44
CA ALA A 68 2.84 7.69 -3.04
C ALA A 68 3.06 7.93 -4.55
N HIS A 69 4.28 7.65 -5.04
CA HIS A 69 4.59 7.61 -6.47
C HIS A 69 4.50 6.18 -7.03
N ILE A 70 4.84 5.20 -6.22
CA ILE A 70 4.80 3.78 -6.56
C ILE A 70 4.01 3.06 -5.50
N VAL A 71 3.02 2.27 -5.89
CA VAL A 71 2.24 1.41 -5.01
C VAL A 71 2.45 -0.04 -5.41
N SER A 72 2.81 -0.88 -4.45
CA SER A 72 2.95 -2.31 -4.65
C SER A 72 2.06 -3.09 -3.69
N ILE A 73 1.28 -4.01 -4.22
CA ILE A 73 0.47 -4.96 -3.45
C ILE A 73 1.19 -6.30 -3.45
N ASP A 74 1.54 -6.79 -2.27
CA ASP A 74 1.99 -8.17 -2.08
C ASP A 74 0.75 -9.03 -1.81
N MET A 75 0.48 -10.03 -2.64
CA MET A 75 -0.65 -10.95 -2.46
C MET A 75 -0.62 -11.68 -1.12
N LYS A 76 0.55 -11.78 -0.46
CA LYS A 76 0.66 -12.32 0.90
C LYS A 76 0.05 -11.43 1.97
N SER A 77 -0.26 -10.18 1.67
CA SER A 77 -0.97 -9.27 2.58
C SER A 77 -2.47 -9.57 2.68
N ILE A 78 -3.00 -10.41 1.80
CA ILE A 78 -4.41 -10.77 1.72
C ILE A 78 -4.68 -12.04 2.54
N LYS A 79 -5.85 -12.10 3.19
CA LYS A 79 -6.29 -13.29 3.94
C LYS A 79 -6.33 -14.52 3.05
N ALA A 80 -5.86 -15.65 3.58
CA ALA A 80 -5.93 -16.94 2.89
C ALA A 80 -7.34 -17.35 2.48
N SER A 81 -8.38 -16.89 3.19
CA SER A 81 -9.79 -17.16 2.87
C SER A 81 -10.28 -16.49 1.59
N GLU A 82 -9.61 -15.42 1.16
CA GLU A 82 -9.94 -14.66 -0.05
C GLU A 82 -9.25 -15.22 -1.30
N LEU A 83 -8.40 -16.22 -1.12
CA LEU A 83 -7.51 -16.74 -2.16
C LEU A 83 -7.67 -18.25 -2.27
N SER A 84 -7.24 -18.84 -3.40
CA SER A 84 -7.31 -20.29 -3.54
C SER A 84 -6.35 -20.98 -2.55
N SER A 85 -6.79 -22.14 -2.02
CA SER A 85 -6.10 -22.89 -0.96
C SER A 85 -4.72 -23.45 -1.33
N ARG A 86 -4.26 -23.27 -2.57
CA ARG A 86 -2.98 -23.80 -3.07
C ARG A 86 -1.76 -22.96 -2.74
N GLN A 87 -1.95 -21.76 -2.21
CA GLN A 87 -0.86 -20.87 -1.83
C GLN A 87 -0.74 -20.80 -0.30
N LYS A 88 0.50 -20.68 0.20
CA LYS A 88 0.77 -20.53 1.64
C LYS A 88 0.56 -19.08 2.04
N PHE A 89 -0.69 -18.67 2.21
CA PHE A 89 -1.06 -17.35 2.71
C PHE A 89 -1.32 -17.36 4.21
N SER A 90 -1.24 -16.18 4.83
CA SER A 90 -1.58 -15.99 6.23
C SER A 90 -3.10 -16.06 6.43
N PRO A 91 -3.59 -16.62 7.54
CA PRO A 91 -5.00 -16.51 7.91
C PRO A 91 -5.40 -15.07 8.23
N ASN A 92 -4.44 -14.22 8.59
CA ASN A 92 -4.63 -12.79 8.85
C ASN A 92 -4.09 -11.96 7.69
N GLY A 93 -4.86 -10.99 7.23
CA GLY A 93 -4.54 -10.11 6.12
C GLY A 93 -5.72 -9.22 5.79
N PHE A 94 -5.61 -8.44 4.75
CA PHE A 94 -6.73 -7.69 4.18
C PHE A 94 -7.76 -8.62 3.56
N ASP A 95 -9.04 -8.29 3.69
CA ASP A 95 -10.08 -8.94 2.89
C ASP A 95 -10.21 -8.30 1.49
N GLY A 96 -11.04 -8.92 0.63
CA GLY A 96 -11.23 -8.45 -0.73
C GLY A 96 -11.76 -7.02 -0.80
N LYS A 97 -12.66 -6.62 0.12
CA LYS A 97 -13.20 -5.26 0.18
C LYS A 97 -12.14 -4.24 0.59
N GLU A 98 -11.34 -4.58 1.59
CA GLU A 98 -10.29 -3.70 2.11
C GLU A 98 -9.23 -3.44 1.04
N ILE A 99 -8.71 -4.48 0.39
CA ILE A 99 -7.67 -4.33 -0.63
C ILE A 99 -8.19 -3.59 -1.87
N CYS A 100 -9.45 -3.78 -2.27
CA CYS A 100 -10.08 -3.03 -3.34
C CYS A 100 -10.22 -1.53 -2.98
N SER A 101 -10.56 -1.22 -1.71
CA SER A 101 -10.63 0.16 -1.22
C SER A 101 -9.26 0.85 -1.25
N LEU A 102 -8.20 0.15 -0.80
CA LEU A 102 -6.82 0.64 -0.87
C LEU A 102 -6.39 0.88 -2.32
N SER A 103 -6.74 -0.01 -3.22
CA SER A 103 -6.44 0.12 -4.65
C SER A 103 -7.14 1.34 -5.26
N ARG A 104 -8.38 1.61 -4.88
CA ARG A 104 -9.11 2.79 -5.31
C ARG A 104 -8.46 4.08 -4.78
N TYR A 105 -8.02 4.12 -3.52
CA TYR A 105 -7.29 5.27 -2.98
C TYR A 105 -5.98 5.52 -3.74
N ALA A 106 -5.23 4.47 -4.05
CA ALA A 106 -4.05 4.57 -4.90
C ALA A 106 -4.38 5.12 -6.30
N GLY A 107 -5.50 4.70 -6.87
CA GLY A 107 -5.97 5.18 -8.18
C GLY A 107 -6.33 6.66 -8.19
N ILE A 108 -6.97 7.18 -7.13
CA ILE A 108 -7.37 8.59 -7.01
C ILE A 108 -6.15 9.52 -6.95
N SER A 109 -5.02 9.05 -6.43
CA SER A 109 -3.82 9.86 -6.31
C SER A 109 -3.26 10.30 -7.66
N ASN A 110 -3.07 11.60 -7.84
CA ASN A 110 -2.42 12.17 -9.03
C ASN A 110 -0.91 11.87 -9.09
N LYS A 111 -0.29 11.49 -7.96
CA LYS A 111 1.14 11.20 -7.86
C LYS A 111 1.49 9.76 -8.24
N VAL A 112 0.56 8.82 -8.08
CA VAL A 112 0.82 7.41 -8.39
C VAL A 112 1.03 7.23 -9.89
N SER A 113 2.28 6.93 -10.25
CA SER A 113 2.75 6.66 -11.60
C SER A 113 2.92 5.17 -11.91
N SER A 114 3.04 4.34 -10.86
CA SER A 114 3.18 2.89 -11.00
C SER A 114 2.39 2.16 -9.91
N PHE A 115 1.59 1.18 -10.35
CA PHE A 115 0.81 0.29 -9.50
C PHE A 115 1.10 -1.16 -9.89
N GLY A 116 1.54 -1.97 -8.94
CA GLY A 116 1.95 -3.34 -9.21
C GLY A 116 1.37 -4.34 -8.19
N ILE A 117 1.11 -5.57 -8.67
CA ILE A 117 0.66 -6.70 -7.86
C ILE A 117 1.73 -7.78 -7.96
N TYR A 118 2.21 -8.27 -6.81
CA TYR A 118 3.35 -9.15 -6.69
C TYR A 118 3.02 -10.42 -5.91
N GLU A 119 3.90 -11.42 -6.00
CA GLU A 119 3.80 -12.72 -5.30
C GLU A 119 2.57 -13.56 -5.70
N TYR A 120 1.97 -13.27 -6.85
CA TYR A 120 0.97 -14.13 -7.45
C TYR A 120 1.63 -15.24 -8.26
N LYS A 121 1.16 -16.47 -8.04
CA LYS A 121 1.55 -17.65 -8.82
C LYS A 121 0.30 -18.21 -9.50
N SER A 122 0.18 -18.00 -10.79
CA SER A 122 -0.92 -18.56 -11.57
C SER A 122 -0.96 -20.09 -11.48
N SER A 123 -2.15 -20.65 -11.38
CA SER A 123 -2.42 -22.07 -11.54
C SER A 123 -3.74 -22.23 -12.31
N ASN A 124 -3.85 -23.29 -13.09
CA ASN A 124 -5.00 -23.53 -13.98
C ASN A 124 -6.38 -23.65 -13.30
N GLU A 125 -6.44 -23.52 -11.98
CA GLU A 125 -7.68 -23.67 -11.18
C GLU A 125 -7.80 -22.58 -10.09
N ASP A 126 -7.18 -21.43 -10.29
CA ASP A 126 -7.14 -20.33 -9.29
C ASP A 126 -8.10 -19.18 -9.64
N GLU A 127 -9.31 -19.52 -10.10
CA GLU A 127 -10.32 -18.54 -10.52
C GLU A 127 -10.65 -17.50 -9.44
N LEU A 128 -10.66 -17.90 -8.16
CA LEU A 128 -10.97 -16.98 -7.06
C LEU A 128 -9.91 -15.88 -6.93
N THR A 129 -8.64 -16.24 -6.92
CA THR A 129 -7.54 -15.26 -6.83
C THR A 129 -7.46 -14.38 -8.07
N GLU A 130 -7.67 -14.97 -9.26
CA GLU A 130 -7.69 -14.24 -10.53
C GLU A 130 -8.81 -13.21 -10.58
N ASN A 131 -10.01 -13.56 -10.11
CA ASN A 131 -11.14 -12.65 -9.99
C ASN A 131 -10.85 -11.51 -8.99
N LEU A 132 -10.21 -11.80 -7.86
CA LEU A 132 -9.83 -10.76 -6.91
C LEU A 132 -8.79 -9.79 -7.51
N ILE A 133 -7.78 -10.32 -8.21
CA ILE A 133 -6.79 -9.48 -8.92
C ILE A 133 -7.47 -8.58 -9.96
N ALA A 134 -8.42 -9.13 -10.72
CA ALA A 134 -9.18 -8.36 -11.69
C ALA A 134 -9.98 -7.22 -11.01
N GLN A 135 -10.58 -7.47 -9.84
CA GLN A 135 -11.27 -6.45 -9.06
C GLN A 135 -10.29 -5.39 -8.52
N ILE A 136 -9.14 -5.76 -7.99
CA ILE A 136 -8.10 -4.85 -7.53
C ILE A 136 -7.71 -3.88 -8.66
N ILE A 137 -7.45 -4.41 -9.86
CA ILE A 137 -7.11 -3.60 -11.04
C ILE A 137 -8.29 -2.70 -11.43
N TRP A 138 -9.50 -3.23 -11.42
CA TRP A 138 -10.69 -2.47 -11.77
C TRP A 138 -10.91 -1.27 -10.82
N TYR A 139 -10.78 -1.48 -9.50
CA TYR A 139 -10.91 -0.41 -8.51
C TYR A 139 -9.80 0.63 -8.63
N PHE A 140 -8.59 0.22 -8.97
CA PHE A 140 -7.51 1.17 -9.28
C PHE A 140 -7.87 2.05 -10.49
N ILE A 141 -8.34 1.45 -11.58
CA ILE A 141 -8.75 2.17 -12.80
C ILE A 141 -9.93 3.10 -12.51
N GLU A 142 -10.92 2.64 -11.73
CA GLU A 142 -12.02 3.50 -11.28
C GLU A 142 -11.49 4.72 -10.51
N GLY A 143 -10.55 4.50 -9.60
CA GLY A 143 -9.88 5.59 -8.90
C GLY A 143 -9.19 6.57 -9.84
N VAL A 144 -8.47 6.09 -10.84
CA VAL A 144 -7.82 6.93 -11.87
C VAL A 144 -8.84 7.83 -12.59
N ASN A 145 -10.02 7.29 -12.89
CA ASN A 145 -11.08 8.07 -13.53
C ASN A 145 -11.69 9.15 -12.62
N CYS A 146 -11.46 9.05 -11.31
CA CYS A 146 -11.91 10.02 -10.31
C CYS A 146 -10.82 11.06 -9.95
N ARG A 147 -9.67 11.04 -10.63
CA ARG A 147 -8.60 12.03 -10.38
C ARG A 147 -9.12 13.43 -10.68
N ILE A 148 -8.89 14.33 -9.71
CA ILE A 148 -9.16 15.75 -9.89
C ILE A 148 -7.86 16.40 -10.39
N ASN A 149 -7.99 17.39 -11.27
CA ASN A 149 -6.82 18.11 -11.77
C ASN A 149 -6.39 19.13 -10.71
N ASP A 150 -5.48 18.74 -9.81
CA ASP A 150 -4.98 19.57 -8.69
C ASP A 150 -4.10 20.75 -9.15
N ASN A 151 -4.06 21.05 -10.44
CA ASN A 151 -3.14 22.06 -10.99
C ASN A 151 -3.62 23.50 -10.78
N ASP A 152 -4.83 23.73 -10.31
CA ASP A 152 -5.36 25.09 -10.09
C ASP A 152 -5.85 25.28 -8.66
N PHE A 153 -4.91 25.49 -7.72
CA PHE A 153 -5.21 25.89 -6.34
C PHE A 153 -5.73 27.35 -6.23
N THR A 154 -5.92 28.05 -7.34
CA THR A 154 -6.46 29.42 -7.37
C THR A 154 -7.98 29.44 -7.38
N SER A 155 -8.63 28.37 -7.84
CA SER A 155 -10.07 28.17 -7.75
C SER A 155 -10.44 27.54 -6.41
N LEU A 156 -11.24 28.25 -5.61
CA LEU A 156 -11.73 27.76 -4.31
C LEU A 156 -13.06 26.98 -4.44
N ASP A 157 -13.56 26.78 -5.64
CA ASP A 157 -14.88 26.19 -5.88
C ASP A 157 -14.94 24.70 -5.51
N ASP A 158 -13.79 24.01 -5.54
CA ASP A 158 -13.69 22.58 -5.26
C ASP A 158 -12.91 22.25 -3.97
N PHE A 159 -12.48 23.27 -3.18
CA PHE A 159 -11.64 23.07 -2.00
C PHE A 159 -12.18 23.83 -0.77
N GLU A 160 -12.21 23.17 0.38
CA GLU A 160 -12.39 23.83 1.66
C GLU A 160 -11.03 24.24 2.25
N LYS A 161 -10.86 25.51 2.56
CA LYS A 161 -9.62 26.04 3.16
C LYS A 161 -9.66 25.91 4.68
N TYR A 162 -8.75 25.14 5.24
CA TYR A 162 -8.55 25.07 6.68
C TYR A 162 -7.27 25.85 7.07
N THR A 163 -7.35 26.61 8.15
CA THR A 163 -6.19 27.24 8.76
C THR A 163 -5.92 26.56 10.10
N ALA A 164 -4.77 25.90 10.22
CA ALA A 164 -4.31 25.35 11.49
C ALA A 164 -3.30 26.31 12.12
N SER A 165 -3.51 26.69 13.38
CA SER A 165 -2.52 27.39 14.19
C SER A 165 -1.71 26.34 14.94
N ILE A 166 -0.41 26.31 14.75
CA ILE A 166 0.52 25.47 15.51
C ILE A 166 1.15 26.39 16.54
N ASP A 167 0.82 26.19 17.83
CA ASP A 167 1.49 26.89 18.91
C ASP A 167 2.92 26.35 19.01
N GLU A 168 3.91 27.19 18.79
CA GLU A 168 5.31 26.89 19.08
C GLU A 168 5.49 26.83 20.60
N TYR A 169 5.95 25.68 21.12
CA TYR A 169 6.38 25.48 22.49
C TYR A 169 7.84 25.83 22.64
#